data_edd1d213bd9ef08dbec4c6c1bac39390
#
_entry.id   edd1d213bd9ef08dbec4c6c1bac39390
#
_cell.length_a   1.000
_cell.length_b   1.000
_cell.length_c   1.000
_cell.angle_alpha   90.00
_cell.angle_beta   90.00
_cell.angle_gamma   90.00
#
_symmetry.space_group_name_H-M   'P 1'
#
loop_
_entity.id
_entity.type
_entity.pdbx_description
1 polymer ?
#
loop_
_entity_poly.entity_id
_entity_poly.type
_entity_poly.pdbx_seq_one_letter_code
_entity_poly.pdbx_strand_id
1 'polypeptide(L)'
;MSELIPQFGGTLWTLAAFVVALAVIVTVHEYGHYIVGRWSGIRAEVFSVGFGPRLASRRDRRGTLWQVAAIPLGGYVRFMGDANAASAGVGRPVDPALRRQTLTGAPLWARFATLLAGPVFNFVLSILIFGGFAVVQGLPTQDVRIGAIAPSPPGVVNQLQPGDRILAIGDQPVETWADIGQAAQTLPVAPQQDWRVLRDGAETTVQGPDPMPARITGVAPRSAAAEAGLMADDVVTAIDDQPVTRFTQMRDHVEAAQGQPLLLQVWRPGQGVASYTLVPKEQDLPVAGGGFEKRWLIGVTGGESFFSPETRRAGPIEALWLGVGQTWGIIVSSLTGMWAMITGQIGSCNLGGAISIAESTGQAASAGGASFLWWIAVLSAAIGFLNLLPIPVLDGGHLMFYAWEAVTGRPPSDRALNLLTAIGMAAVLTLMIFGLTNDLFCP
;
A
#
# COMPACT_ATOMS: atom_id res chain seq x y z
N MET A 1 -5.51 25.91 -24.68
CA MET A 1 -4.21 26.00 -23.98
C MET A 1 -4.33 26.06 -22.45
N SER A 2 -5.49 26.36 -21.88
CA SER A 2 -5.74 26.36 -20.42
C SER A 2 -5.98 24.97 -19.82
N GLU A 3 -6.30 23.95 -20.61
CA GLU A 3 -6.54 22.58 -20.14
C GLU A 3 -5.28 21.73 -19.99
N LEU A 4 -4.17 22.13 -20.62
CA LEU A 4 -2.88 21.40 -20.52
C LEU A 4 -2.11 21.67 -19.22
N ILE A 5 -2.31 22.84 -18.61
CA ILE A 5 -1.57 23.23 -17.39
C ILE A 5 -1.98 22.43 -16.16
N PRO A 6 -3.26 22.12 -15.91
CA PRO A 6 -3.67 21.25 -14.79
C PRO A 6 -3.14 19.81 -14.91
N GLN A 7 -3.11 19.25 -16.12
CA GLN A 7 -2.59 17.90 -16.37
C GLN A 7 -1.08 17.81 -16.16
N PHE A 8 -0.32 18.82 -16.62
CA PHE A 8 1.14 18.88 -16.38
C PHE A 8 1.47 19.02 -14.88
N GLY A 9 0.71 19.84 -14.13
CA GLY A 9 0.87 19.97 -12.68
C GLY A 9 0.61 18.67 -11.95
N GLY A 10 -0.43 17.93 -12.32
CA GLY A 10 -0.76 16.62 -11.76
C GLY A 10 0.33 15.58 -12.05
N THR A 11 0.84 15.50 -13.27
CA THR A 11 1.89 14.55 -13.66
C THR A 11 3.22 14.83 -12.96
N LEU A 12 3.62 16.10 -12.86
CA LEU A 12 4.84 16.50 -12.14
C LEU A 12 4.72 16.19 -10.64
N TRP A 13 3.57 16.43 -10.05
CA TRP A 13 3.30 16.09 -8.65
C TRP A 13 3.38 14.58 -8.41
N THR A 14 2.72 13.79 -9.26
CA THR A 14 2.75 12.32 -9.22
C THR A 14 4.18 11.79 -9.31
N LEU A 15 4.97 12.32 -10.27
CA LEU A 15 6.37 11.93 -10.43
C LEU A 15 7.21 12.33 -9.21
N ALA A 16 7.02 13.53 -8.68
CA ALA A 16 7.73 13.98 -7.48
C ALA A 16 7.39 13.13 -6.26
N ALA A 17 6.10 12.83 -6.03
CA ALA A 17 5.66 11.96 -4.94
C ALA A 17 6.25 10.55 -5.07
N PHE A 18 6.23 9.97 -6.27
CA PHE A 18 6.81 8.65 -6.54
C PHE A 18 8.32 8.63 -6.27
N VAL A 19 9.05 9.64 -6.76
CA VAL A 19 10.50 9.76 -6.52
C VAL A 19 10.81 9.89 -5.03
N VAL A 20 10.04 10.68 -4.28
CA VAL A 20 10.22 10.84 -2.83
C VAL A 20 9.95 9.51 -2.11
N ALA A 21 8.84 8.84 -2.41
CA ALA A 21 8.51 7.57 -1.81
C ALA A 21 9.60 6.51 -2.05
N LEU A 22 10.02 6.38 -3.32
CA LEU A 22 11.07 5.44 -3.70
C LEU A 22 12.42 5.78 -3.04
N ALA A 23 12.79 7.07 -3.00
CA ALA A 23 14.03 7.51 -2.35
C ALA A 23 14.04 7.18 -0.84
N VAL A 24 12.91 7.37 -0.14
CA VAL A 24 12.78 7.00 1.28
C VAL A 24 12.95 5.48 1.46
N ILE A 25 12.18 4.68 0.71
CA ILE A 25 12.17 3.21 0.84
C ILE A 25 13.56 2.63 0.53
N VAL A 26 14.16 3.05 -0.60
CA VAL A 26 15.48 2.55 -1.00
C VAL A 26 16.56 3.02 -0.05
N THR A 27 16.51 4.26 0.45
CA THR A 27 17.49 4.74 1.43
C THR A 27 17.47 3.93 2.71
N VAL A 28 16.28 3.57 3.21
CA VAL A 28 16.12 2.72 4.40
C VAL A 28 16.62 1.29 4.12
N HIS A 29 16.33 0.75 2.95
CA HIS A 29 16.81 -0.56 2.50
C HIS A 29 18.33 -0.61 2.46
N GLU A 30 18.97 0.31 1.76
CA GLU A 30 20.44 0.41 1.66
C GLU A 30 21.08 0.68 3.01
N TYR A 31 20.41 1.46 3.88
CA TYR A 31 20.89 1.70 5.23
C TYR A 31 20.90 0.42 6.06
N GLY A 32 19.95 -0.49 5.84
CA GLY A 32 19.96 -1.83 6.44
C GLY A 32 21.24 -2.59 6.10
N HIS A 33 21.59 -2.71 4.82
CA HIS A 33 22.84 -3.35 4.37
C HIS A 33 24.07 -2.66 4.98
N TYR A 34 24.10 -1.33 4.90
CA TYR A 34 25.21 -0.54 5.42
C TYR A 34 25.47 -0.76 6.91
N ILE A 35 24.43 -0.64 7.74
CA ILE A 35 24.60 -0.65 9.19
C ILE A 35 24.92 -2.04 9.73
N VAL A 36 24.26 -3.08 9.20
CA VAL A 36 24.50 -4.47 9.61
C VAL A 36 25.84 -4.97 9.05
N GLY A 37 26.18 -4.65 7.80
CA GLY A 37 27.51 -4.92 7.25
C GLY A 37 28.61 -4.32 8.12
N ARG A 38 28.42 -3.08 8.53
CA ARG A 38 29.36 -2.40 9.42
C ARG A 38 29.46 -3.02 10.82
N TRP A 39 28.35 -3.43 11.44
CA TRP A 39 28.36 -4.13 12.72
C TRP A 39 29.03 -5.50 12.60
N SER A 40 28.95 -6.12 11.43
CA SER A 40 29.59 -7.38 11.10
C SER A 40 31.07 -7.26 10.70
N GLY A 41 31.63 -6.03 10.75
CA GLY A 41 33.04 -5.78 10.43
C GLY A 41 33.33 -5.58 8.93
N ILE A 42 32.30 -5.52 8.08
CA ILE A 42 32.44 -5.28 6.64
C ILE A 42 32.51 -3.77 6.39
N ARG A 43 33.52 -3.33 5.63
CA ARG A 43 33.76 -1.92 5.36
C ARG A 43 32.99 -1.47 4.13
N ALA A 44 32.13 -0.46 4.31
CA ALA A 44 31.46 0.22 3.21
C ALA A 44 32.32 1.41 2.71
N GLU A 45 32.56 1.49 1.40
CA GLU A 45 33.28 2.59 0.76
C GLU A 45 32.36 3.71 0.34
N VAL A 46 31.19 3.39 -0.17
CA VAL A 46 30.20 4.35 -0.66
C VAL A 46 28.79 3.98 -0.18
N PHE A 47 28.06 4.98 0.26
CA PHE A 47 26.62 4.94 0.45
C PHE A 47 26.00 5.98 -0.47
N SER A 48 25.21 5.56 -1.44
CA SER A 48 24.61 6.46 -2.43
C SER A 48 23.10 6.41 -2.40
N VAL A 49 22.47 7.58 -2.31
CA VAL A 49 21.06 7.77 -2.64
C VAL A 49 21.01 8.25 -4.09
N GLY A 50 20.47 7.42 -4.97
CA GLY A 50 20.45 7.69 -6.41
C GLY A 50 21.65 7.12 -7.16
N PHE A 51 21.56 7.23 -8.49
CA PHE A 51 22.58 6.82 -9.46
C PHE A 51 23.07 8.01 -10.29
N GLY A 52 24.18 7.82 -11.02
CA GLY A 52 24.73 8.80 -11.97
C GLY A 52 25.62 9.87 -11.35
N PRO A 53 25.65 11.10 -11.90
CA PRO A 53 26.53 12.15 -11.43
C PRO A 53 26.24 12.56 -9.98
N ARG A 54 27.29 12.79 -9.21
CA ARG A 54 27.19 13.23 -7.81
C ARG A 54 26.76 14.69 -7.72
N LEU A 55 25.66 14.95 -6.99
CA LEU A 55 25.19 16.30 -6.68
C LEU A 55 25.83 16.84 -5.40
N ALA A 56 25.87 15.98 -4.36
CA ALA A 56 26.48 16.30 -3.08
C ALA A 56 27.17 15.07 -2.50
N SER A 57 28.26 15.25 -1.76
CA SER A 57 28.91 14.15 -1.07
C SER A 57 29.69 14.61 0.17
N ARG A 58 29.76 13.73 1.16
CA ARG A 58 30.53 13.93 2.39
C ARG A 58 31.13 12.60 2.85
N ARG A 59 32.39 12.64 3.29
CA ARG A 59 33.01 11.47 3.89
C ARG A 59 32.82 11.45 5.39
N ASP A 60 32.36 10.33 5.95
CA ASP A 60 32.23 10.17 7.39
C ASP A 60 33.59 9.92 8.06
N ARG A 61 33.58 9.94 9.41
CA ARG A 61 34.79 9.71 10.21
C ARG A 61 35.41 8.31 10.03
N ARG A 62 34.67 7.38 9.42
CA ARG A 62 35.09 5.99 9.18
C ARG A 62 35.48 5.73 7.74
N GLY A 63 35.47 6.77 6.90
CA GLY A 63 35.91 6.75 5.52
C GLY A 63 34.85 6.41 4.49
N THR A 64 33.59 6.15 4.88
CA THR A 64 32.50 5.94 3.94
C THR A 64 32.10 7.25 3.28
N LEU A 65 32.04 7.26 1.95
CA LEU A 65 31.56 8.37 1.15
C LEU A 65 30.02 8.32 1.06
N TRP A 66 29.34 9.21 1.75
CA TRP A 66 27.90 9.45 1.63
C TRP A 66 27.66 10.40 0.47
N GLN A 67 26.79 10.03 -0.45
CA GLN A 67 26.50 10.87 -1.62
C GLN A 67 25.03 10.82 -2.00
N VAL A 68 24.60 11.94 -2.64
CA VAL A 68 23.32 12.05 -3.33
C VAL A 68 23.65 12.21 -4.81
N ALA A 69 23.04 11.39 -5.66
CA ALA A 69 23.26 11.42 -7.11
C ALA A 69 22.02 11.94 -7.84
N ALA A 70 22.21 12.31 -9.12
CA ALA A 70 21.22 13.05 -9.90
C ALA A 70 19.97 12.25 -10.29
N ILE A 71 20.05 10.91 -10.34
CA ILE A 71 18.94 10.04 -10.72
C ILE A 71 18.41 9.37 -9.47
N PRO A 72 17.30 9.85 -8.86
CA PRO A 72 16.80 9.39 -7.56
C PRO A 72 15.96 8.11 -7.66
N LEU A 73 16.22 7.26 -8.65
CA LEU A 73 15.49 6.00 -8.90
C LEU A 73 16.20 4.80 -8.26
N GLY A 74 16.66 4.94 -7.02
CA GLY A 74 17.33 3.85 -6.32
C GLY A 74 18.46 4.33 -5.42
N GLY A 75 19.34 3.42 -5.04
CA GLY A 75 20.52 3.67 -4.24
C GLY A 75 21.45 2.46 -4.28
N TYR A 76 22.57 2.55 -3.59
CA TYR A 76 23.46 1.40 -3.41
C TYR A 76 24.44 1.61 -2.25
N VAL A 77 24.83 0.50 -1.64
CA VAL A 77 25.98 0.42 -0.77
C VAL A 77 27.09 -0.32 -1.52
N ARG A 78 28.26 0.30 -1.66
CA ARG A 78 29.43 -0.38 -2.18
C ARG A 78 30.35 -0.76 -1.04
N PHE A 79 30.54 -2.06 -0.86
CA PHE A 79 31.48 -2.58 0.11
C PHE A 79 32.89 -2.63 -0.46
N MET A 80 33.88 -2.73 0.44
CA MET A 80 35.28 -2.85 0.06
C MET A 80 35.48 -4.11 -0.79
N GLY A 81 36.15 -3.96 -1.92
CA GLY A 81 36.45 -5.07 -2.83
C GLY A 81 35.36 -5.32 -3.89
N ASP A 82 34.20 -4.67 -3.81
CA ASP A 82 33.16 -4.81 -4.84
C ASP A 82 33.60 -4.19 -6.17
N ALA A 83 33.28 -4.88 -7.27
CA ALA A 83 33.64 -4.44 -8.62
C ALA A 83 32.92 -3.13 -9.02
N ASN A 84 31.62 -3.05 -8.73
CA ASN A 84 30.73 -1.96 -9.10
C ASN A 84 29.65 -1.70 -8.04
N ALA A 85 28.73 -0.80 -8.34
CA ALA A 85 27.62 -0.41 -7.47
C ALA A 85 26.61 -1.56 -7.20
N ALA A 86 26.54 -2.55 -8.10
CA ALA A 86 25.63 -3.68 -7.98
C ALA A 86 26.29 -4.91 -7.34
N SER A 87 27.51 -4.77 -6.79
CA SER A 87 28.33 -5.86 -6.26
C SER A 87 28.49 -7.05 -7.22
N ALA A 88 28.26 -6.83 -8.52
CA ALA A 88 28.32 -7.81 -9.59
C ALA A 88 29.68 -7.74 -10.32
N GLY A 89 30.26 -8.90 -10.66
CA GLY A 89 31.52 -9.02 -11.40
C GLY A 89 32.72 -9.41 -10.54
N VAL A 90 33.89 -9.49 -11.18
CA VAL A 90 35.13 -9.84 -10.50
C VAL A 90 35.55 -8.69 -9.59
N GLY A 91 35.62 -8.97 -8.29
CA GLY A 91 36.01 -7.98 -7.27
C GLY A 91 37.35 -7.32 -7.54
N ARG A 92 37.56 -6.12 -6.98
CA ARG A 92 38.88 -5.45 -7.04
C ARG A 92 39.89 -6.15 -6.16
N PRO A 93 41.15 -6.19 -6.58
CA PRO A 93 42.21 -6.67 -5.71
C PRO A 93 42.23 -5.91 -4.38
N VAL A 94 42.23 -6.60 -3.27
CA VAL A 94 42.27 -6.04 -1.91
C VAL A 94 43.49 -6.63 -1.20
N ASP A 95 44.17 -5.84 -0.37
CA ASP A 95 45.25 -6.29 0.48
C ASP A 95 44.79 -7.53 1.29
N PRO A 96 45.55 -8.63 1.28
CA PRO A 96 45.25 -9.84 2.05
C PRO A 96 44.94 -9.58 3.53
N ALA A 97 45.57 -8.58 4.14
CA ALA A 97 45.31 -8.17 5.54
C ALA A 97 43.88 -7.58 5.74
N LEU A 98 43.30 -7.00 4.71
CA LEU A 98 41.96 -6.39 4.75
C LEU A 98 40.86 -7.30 4.20
N ARG A 99 41.18 -8.50 3.74
CA ARG A 99 40.22 -9.41 3.10
C ARG A 99 38.99 -9.68 3.96
N ARG A 100 39.12 -9.80 5.28
CA ARG A 100 37.95 -9.98 6.19
C ARG A 100 37.01 -8.79 6.27
N GLN A 101 37.46 -7.62 5.83
CA GLN A 101 36.62 -6.41 5.79
C GLN A 101 35.85 -6.26 4.45
N THR A 102 36.07 -7.20 3.50
CA THR A 102 35.28 -7.26 2.26
C THR A 102 34.04 -8.11 2.44
N LEU A 103 33.00 -7.87 1.64
CA LEU A 103 31.79 -8.69 1.68
C LEU A 103 32.10 -10.15 1.36
N THR A 104 32.91 -10.42 0.34
CA THR A 104 33.28 -11.77 -0.09
C THR A 104 34.24 -12.49 0.87
N GLY A 105 35.05 -11.77 1.62
CA GLY A 105 36.01 -12.33 2.58
C GLY A 105 35.48 -12.42 4.01
N ALA A 106 34.31 -11.88 4.28
CA ALA A 106 33.67 -11.95 5.60
C ALA A 106 33.10 -13.36 5.88
N PRO A 107 32.93 -13.75 7.16
CA PRO A 107 32.25 -14.98 7.53
C PRO A 107 30.87 -15.09 6.92
N LEU A 108 30.42 -16.31 6.62
CA LEU A 108 29.15 -16.57 5.93
C LEU A 108 27.94 -15.93 6.63
N TRP A 109 27.87 -16.03 7.97
CA TRP A 109 26.81 -15.40 8.76
C TRP A 109 26.77 -13.88 8.59
N ALA A 110 27.93 -13.23 8.50
CA ALA A 110 28.03 -11.78 8.32
C ALA A 110 27.55 -11.34 6.93
N ARG A 111 27.91 -12.12 5.89
CA ARG A 111 27.42 -11.92 4.53
C ARG A 111 25.90 -12.08 4.46
N PHE A 112 25.40 -13.18 5.03
CA PHE A 112 23.95 -13.47 5.10
C PHE A 112 23.19 -12.38 5.85
N ALA A 113 23.64 -12.01 7.06
CA ALA A 113 23.02 -10.96 7.86
C ALA A 113 23.02 -9.60 7.16
N THR A 114 24.11 -9.25 6.47
CA THR A 114 24.22 -7.99 5.74
C THR A 114 23.20 -7.90 4.61
N LEU A 115 23.02 -8.97 3.81
CA LEU A 115 22.05 -8.94 2.71
C LEU A 115 20.60 -9.05 3.22
N LEU A 116 20.34 -9.84 4.24
CA LEU A 116 19.02 -9.92 4.84
C LEU A 116 18.56 -8.59 5.44
N ALA A 117 19.50 -7.75 5.86
CA ALA A 117 19.21 -6.50 6.55
C ALA A 117 18.45 -5.48 5.69
N GLY A 118 18.69 -5.41 4.37
CA GLY A 118 17.94 -4.52 3.48
C GLY A 118 16.42 -4.76 3.55
N PRO A 119 15.96 -5.96 3.19
CA PRO A 119 14.54 -6.33 3.30
C PRO A 119 13.98 -6.17 4.72
N VAL A 120 14.73 -6.57 5.75
CA VAL A 120 14.28 -6.43 7.15
C VAL A 120 14.06 -4.98 7.52
N PHE A 121 14.93 -4.06 7.09
CA PHE A 121 14.75 -2.62 7.37
C PHE A 121 13.53 -2.04 6.66
N ASN A 122 13.17 -2.55 5.49
CA ASN A 122 11.91 -2.19 4.84
C ASN A 122 10.70 -2.66 5.66
N PHE A 123 10.72 -3.86 6.23
CA PHE A 123 9.66 -4.31 7.14
C PHE A 123 9.63 -3.47 8.41
N VAL A 124 10.78 -3.13 8.98
CA VAL A 124 10.85 -2.25 10.17
C VAL A 124 10.23 -0.88 9.85
N LEU A 125 10.54 -0.29 8.70
CA LEU A 125 9.92 0.97 8.26
C LEU A 125 8.39 0.85 8.20
N SER A 126 7.89 -0.20 7.55
CA SER A 126 6.46 -0.49 7.43
C SER A 126 5.80 -0.64 8.81
N ILE A 127 6.38 -1.45 9.70
CA ILE A 127 5.89 -1.68 11.07
C ILE A 127 5.84 -0.38 11.87
N LEU A 128 6.88 0.45 11.78
CA LEU A 128 6.95 1.72 12.51
C LEU A 128 5.92 2.73 12.01
N ILE A 129 5.68 2.79 10.71
CA ILE A 129 4.66 3.69 10.15
C ILE A 129 3.26 3.22 10.56
N PHE A 130 2.90 1.95 10.36
CA PHE A 130 1.58 1.42 10.74
C PHE A 130 1.34 1.50 12.25
N GLY A 131 2.36 1.16 13.06
CA GLY A 131 2.29 1.34 14.51
C GLY A 131 2.13 2.81 14.91
N GLY A 132 2.83 3.71 14.22
CA GLY A 132 2.69 5.16 14.39
C GLY A 132 1.26 5.64 14.13
N PHE A 133 0.60 5.13 13.10
CA PHE A 133 -0.81 5.41 12.84
C PHE A 133 -1.70 4.98 14.01
N ALA A 134 -1.49 3.79 14.57
CA ALA A 134 -2.27 3.30 15.71
C ALA A 134 -2.11 4.19 16.96
N VAL A 135 -0.94 4.79 17.15
CA VAL A 135 -0.70 5.73 18.25
C VAL A 135 -1.33 7.11 17.99
N VAL A 136 -1.22 7.61 16.76
CA VAL A 136 -1.64 8.99 16.40
C VAL A 136 -3.14 9.08 16.13
N GLN A 137 -3.69 8.17 15.32
CA GLN A 137 -5.12 8.15 14.98
C GLN A 137 -5.95 7.45 16.05
N GLY A 138 -5.31 6.59 16.87
CA GLY A 138 -5.97 5.76 17.84
C GLY A 138 -6.61 4.50 17.23
N LEU A 139 -7.18 3.72 18.12
CA LEU A 139 -7.94 2.51 17.78
C LEU A 139 -9.39 2.69 18.20
N PRO A 140 -10.36 2.17 17.44
CA PRO A 140 -11.74 2.13 17.88
C PRO A 140 -11.84 1.54 19.29
N THR A 141 -12.65 2.13 20.13
CA THR A 141 -12.97 1.57 21.44
C THR A 141 -13.71 0.26 21.27
N GLN A 142 -13.64 -0.63 22.28
CA GLN A 142 -14.41 -1.89 22.28
C GLN A 142 -15.91 -1.60 22.32
N ASP A 143 -16.32 -0.61 23.09
CA ASP A 143 -17.68 -0.08 23.06
C ASP A 143 -17.95 0.60 21.71
N VAL A 144 -19.09 0.28 21.11
CA VAL A 144 -19.50 0.88 19.83
C VAL A 144 -20.00 2.32 20.10
N ARG A 145 -19.06 3.24 20.25
CA ARG A 145 -19.29 4.62 20.64
C ARG A 145 -18.95 5.59 19.52
N ILE A 146 -19.85 6.52 19.26
CA ILE A 146 -19.68 7.55 18.22
C ILE A 146 -18.65 8.58 18.68
N GLY A 147 -17.60 8.79 17.89
CA GLY A 147 -16.57 9.79 18.12
C GLY A 147 -16.92 11.14 17.49
N ALA A 148 -17.15 11.14 16.19
CA ALA A 148 -17.50 12.35 15.45
C ALA A 148 -18.58 12.08 14.41
N ILE A 149 -19.40 13.07 14.13
CA ILE A 149 -20.43 13.01 13.09
C ILE A 149 -19.90 13.62 11.80
N ALA A 150 -20.03 12.89 10.70
CA ALA A 150 -19.73 13.37 9.36
C ALA A 150 -20.94 14.08 8.74
N PRO A 151 -20.72 15.02 7.82
CA PRO A 151 -21.80 15.65 7.08
C PRO A 151 -22.65 14.64 6.31
N SER A 152 -23.96 14.85 6.27
CA SER A 152 -24.91 14.03 5.52
C SER A 152 -25.65 14.87 4.47
N PRO A 153 -26.16 14.26 3.40
CA PRO A 153 -26.97 14.95 2.39
C PRO A 153 -28.21 15.65 2.99
N PRO A 154 -28.69 16.76 2.40
CA PRO A 154 -29.93 17.37 2.80
C PRO A 154 -31.08 16.36 2.75
N GLY A 155 -31.93 16.37 3.80
CA GLY A 155 -33.08 15.44 3.91
C GLY A 155 -32.74 14.11 4.62
N VAL A 156 -31.49 13.78 4.84
CA VAL A 156 -31.09 12.65 5.71
C VAL A 156 -31.14 13.12 7.16
N VAL A 157 -32.06 12.54 7.93
CA VAL A 157 -32.16 12.83 9.38
C VAL A 157 -31.03 12.07 10.11
N ASN A 158 -30.24 12.82 10.88
CA ASN A 158 -29.22 12.25 11.72
C ASN A 158 -29.26 12.93 13.10
N GLN A 159 -29.88 12.26 14.06
CA GLN A 159 -30.01 12.71 15.46
C GLN A 159 -28.92 12.08 16.37
N LEU A 160 -28.03 11.25 15.80
CA LEU A 160 -26.90 10.68 16.50
C LEU A 160 -25.95 11.79 16.96
N GLN A 161 -25.29 11.58 18.09
CA GLN A 161 -24.39 12.57 18.68
C GLN A 161 -23.05 11.92 19.07
N PRO A 162 -21.96 12.70 19.09
CA PRO A 162 -20.71 12.23 19.67
C PRO A 162 -20.92 11.80 21.12
N GLY A 163 -20.36 10.63 21.49
CA GLY A 163 -20.50 10.03 22.82
C GLY A 163 -21.64 9.03 22.92
N ASP A 164 -22.58 8.96 21.97
CA ASP A 164 -23.62 7.93 21.95
C ASP A 164 -22.97 6.54 21.84
N ARG A 165 -23.37 5.62 22.74
CA ARG A 165 -23.05 4.20 22.60
C ARG A 165 -24.22 3.53 21.89
N ILE A 166 -23.95 2.93 20.75
CA ILE A 166 -24.96 2.22 19.96
C ILE A 166 -25.28 0.90 20.66
N LEU A 167 -26.56 0.63 20.90
CA LEU A 167 -27.07 -0.59 21.52
C LEU A 167 -27.81 -1.47 20.53
N ALA A 168 -28.54 -0.86 19.58
CA ALA A 168 -29.26 -1.59 18.53
C ALA A 168 -29.57 -0.66 17.36
N ILE A 169 -29.83 -1.24 16.18
CA ILE A 169 -30.36 -0.56 14.99
C ILE A 169 -31.62 -1.33 14.58
N GLY A 170 -32.79 -0.65 14.62
CA GLY A 170 -34.07 -1.35 14.58
C GLY A 170 -34.12 -2.40 15.68
N ASP A 171 -34.44 -3.65 15.30
CA ASP A 171 -34.51 -4.80 16.21
C ASP A 171 -33.17 -5.55 16.33
N GLN A 172 -32.10 -5.11 15.64
CA GLN A 172 -30.81 -5.80 15.62
C GLN A 172 -29.89 -5.25 16.72
N PRO A 173 -29.46 -6.08 17.70
CA PRO A 173 -28.53 -5.64 18.72
C PRO A 173 -27.15 -5.39 18.13
N VAL A 174 -26.44 -4.43 18.70
CA VAL A 174 -25.07 -4.04 18.29
C VAL A 174 -24.17 -4.10 19.53
N GLU A 175 -23.24 -5.06 19.54
CA GLU A 175 -22.22 -5.23 20.58
C GLU A 175 -20.83 -4.87 20.06
N THR A 176 -20.59 -5.09 18.76
CA THR A 176 -19.33 -4.84 18.07
C THR A 176 -19.51 -3.97 16.84
N TRP A 177 -18.44 -3.37 16.35
CA TRP A 177 -18.46 -2.59 15.09
C TRP A 177 -18.90 -3.43 13.88
N ALA A 178 -18.60 -4.73 13.88
CA ALA A 178 -19.03 -5.64 12.82
C ALA A 178 -20.55 -5.84 12.76
N ASP A 179 -21.24 -5.73 13.89
CA ASP A 179 -22.68 -5.94 13.97
C ASP A 179 -23.46 -4.86 13.23
N ILE A 180 -22.90 -3.65 13.07
CA ILE A 180 -23.48 -2.59 12.24
C ILE A 180 -23.63 -3.06 10.80
N GLY A 181 -22.59 -3.69 10.25
CA GLY A 181 -22.62 -4.27 8.91
C GLY A 181 -23.60 -5.44 8.79
N GLN A 182 -23.70 -6.28 9.82
CA GLN A 182 -24.66 -7.39 9.85
C GLN A 182 -26.11 -6.89 9.96
N ALA A 183 -26.37 -5.90 10.82
CA ALA A 183 -27.66 -5.25 10.92
C ALA A 183 -28.09 -4.66 9.57
N ALA A 184 -27.19 -4.02 8.84
CA ALA A 184 -27.47 -3.50 7.53
C ALA A 184 -27.91 -4.56 6.50
N GLN A 185 -27.46 -5.80 6.64
CA GLN A 185 -27.86 -6.91 5.74
C GLN A 185 -29.28 -7.42 6.02
N THR A 186 -29.75 -7.31 7.25
CA THR A 186 -31.05 -7.83 7.68
C THR A 186 -32.15 -6.77 7.70
N LEU A 187 -31.79 -5.51 7.95
CA LEU A 187 -32.74 -4.40 8.00
C LEU A 187 -33.22 -4.01 6.60
N PRO A 188 -34.51 -3.60 6.48
CA PRO A 188 -35.00 -3.03 5.22
C PRO A 188 -34.18 -1.81 4.85
N VAL A 189 -33.96 -1.60 3.54
CA VAL A 189 -33.28 -0.40 3.05
C VAL A 189 -34.23 0.79 3.22
N ALA A 190 -33.83 1.74 4.03
CA ALA A 190 -34.58 2.95 4.27
C ALA A 190 -33.62 4.13 4.52
N PRO A 191 -33.99 5.35 4.09
CA PRO A 191 -33.15 6.54 4.30
C PRO A 191 -32.99 6.89 5.78
N GLN A 192 -33.85 6.36 6.65
CA GLN A 192 -33.84 6.54 8.09
C GLN A 192 -34.09 5.21 8.81
N GLN A 193 -33.41 5.01 9.92
CA GLN A 193 -33.56 3.87 10.80
C GLN A 193 -33.70 4.31 12.25
N ASP A 194 -34.32 3.50 13.07
CA ASP A 194 -34.37 3.70 14.51
C ASP A 194 -33.05 3.22 15.14
N TRP A 195 -32.32 4.13 15.78
CA TRP A 195 -31.09 3.81 16.51
C TRP A 195 -31.36 3.90 18.01
N ARG A 196 -31.21 2.80 18.70
CA ARG A 196 -31.24 2.74 20.17
C ARG A 196 -29.85 2.98 20.68
N VAL A 197 -29.68 4.06 21.43
CA VAL A 197 -28.38 4.52 21.93
C VAL A 197 -28.45 4.72 23.45
N LEU A 198 -27.30 4.55 24.11
CA LEU A 198 -27.10 5.00 25.49
C LEU A 198 -26.45 6.40 25.44
N ARG A 199 -27.23 7.41 25.79
CA ARG A 199 -26.82 8.83 25.86
C ARG A 199 -26.94 9.33 27.30
N ASP A 200 -25.86 9.84 27.87
CA ASP A 200 -25.82 10.36 29.27
C ASP A 200 -26.35 9.37 30.32
N GLY A 201 -26.16 8.07 30.10
CA GLY A 201 -26.60 7.01 30.99
C GLY A 201 -28.08 6.58 30.81
N ALA A 202 -28.83 7.19 29.88
CA ALA A 202 -30.21 6.84 29.56
C ALA A 202 -30.30 6.17 28.17
N GLU A 203 -31.07 5.12 28.06
CA GLU A 203 -31.42 4.53 26.75
C GLU A 203 -32.42 5.42 26.03
N THR A 204 -32.13 5.76 24.80
CA THR A 204 -32.98 6.63 23.96
C THR A 204 -33.00 6.08 22.54
N THR A 205 -34.17 6.11 21.90
CA THR A 205 -34.31 5.82 20.48
C THR A 205 -34.30 7.13 19.70
N VAL A 206 -33.41 7.21 18.71
CA VAL A 206 -33.23 8.39 17.86
C VAL A 206 -33.32 7.99 16.39
N GLN A 207 -33.70 8.92 15.53
CA GLN A 207 -33.66 8.72 14.07
C GLN A 207 -32.26 8.97 13.54
N GLY A 208 -31.73 7.98 12.82
CA GLY A 208 -30.43 8.10 12.17
C GLY A 208 -30.46 7.60 10.74
N PRO A 209 -29.39 7.78 9.98
CA PRO A 209 -29.28 7.33 8.60
C PRO A 209 -29.27 5.80 8.49
N ASP A 210 -29.38 5.30 7.25
CA ASP A 210 -29.08 3.89 6.97
C ASP A 210 -27.67 3.56 7.51
N PRO A 211 -27.46 2.40 8.16
CA PRO A 211 -26.18 2.06 8.76
C PRO A 211 -25.02 1.91 7.76
N MET A 212 -25.33 1.65 6.49
CA MET A 212 -24.34 1.55 5.40
C MET A 212 -24.71 2.41 4.20
N PRO A 213 -24.74 3.75 4.34
CA PRO A 213 -25.12 4.65 3.26
C PRO A 213 -24.20 4.52 2.05
N ALA A 214 -24.65 4.95 0.87
CA ALA A 214 -23.84 4.97 -0.34
C ALA A 214 -22.77 6.09 -0.31
N ARG A 215 -22.07 6.22 0.83
CA ARG A 215 -20.95 7.14 1.04
C ARG A 215 -19.67 6.50 0.57
N ILE A 216 -18.92 7.23 -0.23
CA ILE A 216 -17.58 6.83 -0.73
C ILE A 216 -16.55 7.19 0.33
N THR A 217 -15.75 6.23 0.78
CA THR A 217 -14.66 6.46 1.71
C THR A 217 -13.29 6.42 1.03
N GLY A 218 -13.22 5.85 -0.19
CA GLY A 218 -12.01 5.85 -0.99
C GLY A 218 -12.31 5.62 -2.46
N VAL A 219 -11.42 6.11 -3.31
CA VAL A 219 -11.49 5.97 -4.77
C VAL A 219 -10.20 5.32 -5.25
N ALA A 220 -10.32 4.20 -5.95
CA ALA A 220 -9.17 3.46 -6.48
C ALA A 220 -8.53 4.23 -7.65
N PRO A 221 -7.20 4.24 -7.76
CA PRO A 221 -6.50 4.79 -8.90
C PRO A 221 -6.96 4.17 -10.24
N ARG A 222 -7.00 4.98 -11.31
CA ARG A 222 -7.34 4.54 -12.68
C ARG A 222 -8.71 3.85 -12.78
N SER A 223 -9.56 4.04 -11.79
CA SER A 223 -10.93 3.53 -11.78
C SER A 223 -11.88 4.46 -12.53
N ALA A 224 -13.04 3.93 -12.93
CA ALA A 224 -14.09 4.73 -13.52
C ALA A 224 -14.52 5.91 -12.62
N ALA A 225 -14.53 5.71 -11.31
CA ALA A 225 -14.82 6.74 -10.33
C ALA A 225 -13.76 7.85 -10.30
N ALA A 226 -12.46 7.47 -10.36
CA ALA A 226 -11.37 8.44 -10.40
C ALA A 226 -11.39 9.26 -11.69
N GLU A 227 -11.63 8.62 -12.83
CA GLU A 227 -11.74 9.27 -14.15
C GLU A 227 -12.94 10.25 -14.21
N ALA A 228 -14.04 9.89 -13.56
CA ALA A 228 -15.22 10.75 -13.44
C ALA A 228 -15.03 11.91 -12.43
N GLY A 229 -13.99 11.88 -11.59
CA GLY A 229 -13.72 12.92 -10.58
C GLY A 229 -14.49 12.74 -9.26
N LEU A 230 -14.89 11.51 -8.93
CA LEU A 230 -15.44 11.19 -7.62
C LEU A 230 -14.34 11.26 -6.55
N MET A 231 -14.71 11.60 -5.34
CA MET A 231 -13.80 11.82 -4.21
C MET A 231 -14.30 11.09 -2.96
N ALA A 232 -13.43 10.94 -1.98
CA ALA A 232 -13.83 10.52 -0.65
C ALA A 232 -14.81 11.54 -0.06
N ASP A 233 -15.75 11.05 0.76
CA ASP A 233 -16.88 11.77 1.35
C ASP A 233 -18.02 12.12 0.38
N ASP A 234 -17.92 11.80 -0.91
CA ASP A 234 -19.05 11.84 -1.82
C ASP A 234 -20.14 10.83 -1.41
N VAL A 235 -21.39 11.20 -1.56
CA VAL A 235 -22.53 10.32 -1.29
C VAL A 235 -23.35 10.17 -2.56
N VAL A 236 -23.47 8.94 -3.06
CA VAL A 236 -24.32 8.64 -4.22
C VAL A 236 -25.76 8.64 -3.76
N THR A 237 -26.57 9.55 -4.32
CA THR A 237 -27.99 9.74 -3.95
C THR A 237 -28.94 9.12 -4.95
N ALA A 238 -28.54 8.98 -6.22
CA ALA A 238 -29.31 8.29 -7.26
C ALA A 238 -28.36 7.73 -8.35
N ILE A 239 -28.82 6.70 -9.07
CA ILE A 239 -28.20 6.13 -10.28
C ILE A 239 -29.30 5.98 -11.32
N ASP A 240 -29.15 6.58 -12.51
CA ASP A 240 -30.15 6.59 -13.60
C ASP A 240 -31.54 6.97 -13.09
N ASP A 241 -31.59 8.06 -12.31
CA ASP A 241 -32.78 8.62 -11.65
C ASP A 241 -33.46 7.70 -10.61
N GLN A 242 -32.83 6.53 -10.29
CA GLN A 242 -33.31 5.67 -9.21
C GLN A 242 -32.63 6.05 -7.90
N PRO A 243 -33.37 6.35 -6.83
CA PRO A 243 -32.78 6.70 -5.52
C PRO A 243 -31.94 5.57 -4.97
N VAL A 244 -30.73 5.91 -4.47
CA VAL A 244 -29.81 5.01 -3.81
C VAL A 244 -29.61 5.48 -2.37
N THR A 245 -29.90 4.60 -1.43
CA THR A 245 -29.75 4.84 0.02
C THR A 245 -28.56 4.09 0.59
N ARG A 246 -28.40 2.84 0.20
CA ARG A 246 -27.41 1.92 0.77
C ARG A 246 -26.30 1.60 -0.23
N PHE A 247 -25.08 1.43 0.24
CA PHE A 247 -23.91 1.12 -0.60
C PHE A 247 -24.10 -0.19 -1.41
N THR A 248 -24.78 -1.18 -0.83
CA THR A 248 -25.09 -2.43 -1.54
C THR A 248 -25.98 -2.20 -2.76
N GLN A 249 -26.98 -1.31 -2.68
CA GLN A 249 -27.80 -0.96 -3.84
C GLN A 249 -26.97 -0.33 -4.95
N MET A 250 -26.04 0.59 -4.60
CA MET A 250 -25.13 1.17 -5.58
C MET A 250 -24.30 0.06 -6.26
N ARG A 251 -23.75 -0.86 -5.48
CA ARG A 251 -22.97 -1.99 -6.02
C ARG A 251 -23.82 -2.85 -6.97
N ASP A 252 -25.05 -3.18 -6.58
CA ASP A 252 -25.93 -4.03 -7.37
C ASP A 252 -26.33 -3.33 -8.70
N HIS A 253 -26.54 -2.01 -8.70
CA HIS A 253 -26.76 -1.24 -9.93
C HIS A 253 -25.53 -1.24 -10.84
N VAL A 254 -24.35 -1.05 -10.27
CA VAL A 254 -23.08 -1.08 -11.01
C VAL A 254 -22.84 -2.44 -11.66
N GLU A 255 -23.12 -3.52 -10.92
CA GLU A 255 -22.96 -4.89 -11.43
C GLU A 255 -23.99 -5.21 -12.53
N ALA A 256 -25.24 -4.77 -12.35
CA ALA A 256 -26.30 -4.96 -13.34
C ALA A 256 -26.08 -4.19 -14.65
N ALA A 257 -25.31 -3.10 -14.61
CA ALA A 257 -25.00 -2.30 -15.80
C ALA A 257 -24.09 -3.01 -16.81
N GLN A 258 -23.30 -4.00 -16.40
CA GLN A 258 -22.44 -4.81 -17.28
C GLN A 258 -21.60 -3.97 -18.25
N GLY A 259 -20.99 -2.90 -17.77
CA GLY A 259 -20.14 -2.00 -18.55
C GLY A 259 -20.91 -0.95 -19.36
N GLN A 260 -22.23 -0.82 -19.19
CA GLN A 260 -22.97 0.30 -19.76
C GLN A 260 -22.73 1.59 -18.95
N PRO A 261 -22.75 2.75 -19.59
CA PRO A 261 -22.63 4.03 -18.88
C PRO A 261 -23.74 4.21 -17.85
N LEU A 262 -23.37 4.70 -16.67
CA LEU A 262 -24.27 5.03 -15.57
C LEU A 262 -24.21 6.54 -15.29
N LEU A 263 -25.36 7.16 -15.02
CA LEU A 263 -25.47 8.54 -14.56
C LEU A 263 -25.67 8.55 -13.04
N LEU A 264 -24.65 8.96 -12.29
CA LEU A 264 -24.69 9.07 -10.84
C LEU A 264 -25.03 10.50 -10.43
N GLN A 265 -26.02 10.65 -9.54
CA GLN A 265 -26.22 11.89 -8.79
C GLN A 265 -25.48 11.77 -7.46
N VAL A 266 -24.56 12.68 -7.22
CA VAL A 266 -23.64 12.62 -6.09
C VAL A 266 -23.72 13.92 -5.30
N TRP A 267 -23.99 13.80 -4.02
CA TRP A 267 -23.87 14.92 -3.11
C TRP A 267 -22.45 14.99 -2.54
N ARG A 268 -21.85 16.16 -2.61
CA ARG A 268 -20.51 16.44 -2.07
C ARG A 268 -20.60 17.48 -0.97
N PRO A 269 -20.01 17.24 0.22
CA PRO A 269 -20.01 18.21 1.31
C PRO A 269 -19.50 19.59 0.85
N GLY A 270 -20.26 20.64 1.15
CA GLY A 270 -19.92 22.01 0.79
C GLY A 270 -20.11 22.42 -0.68
N GLN A 271 -20.38 21.47 -1.59
CA GLN A 271 -20.56 21.76 -3.02
C GLN A 271 -21.98 21.45 -3.53
N GLY A 272 -22.75 20.63 -2.78
CA GLY A 272 -24.11 20.25 -3.17
C GLY A 272 -24.14 19.02 -4.08
N VAL A 273 -25.22 18.91 -4.90
CA VAL A 273 -25.43 17.76 -5.78
C VAL A 273 -24.89 18.05 -7.18
N ALA A 274 -24.15 17.11 -7.73
CA ALA A 274 -23.66 17.13 -9.11
C ALA A 274 -23.87 15.77 -9.78
N SER A 275 -23.91 15.74 -11.11
CA SER A 275 -24.07 14.52 -11.89
C SER A 275 -22.74 14.11 -12.51
N TYR A 276 -22.43 12.81 -12.45
CA TYR A 276 -21.24 12.19 -12.99
C TYR A 276 -21.62 11.01 -13.87
N THR A 277 -21.08 10.96 -15.08
CA THR A 277 -21.25 9.79 -15.95
C THR A 277 -19.97 8.96 -15.89
N LEU A 278 -20.12 7.66 -15.66
CA LEU A 278 -19.00 6.72 -15.64
C LEU A 278 -19.40 5.37 -16.23
N VAL A 279 -18.39 4.62 -16.66
CA VAL A 279 -18.55 3.28 -17.24
C VAL A 279 -17.88 2.28 -16.31
N PRO A 280 -18.63 1.34 -15.70
CA PRO A 280 -18.02 0.28 -14.87
C PRO A 280 -16.98 -0.52 -15.65
N LYS A 281 -15.93 -0.95 -14.94
CA LYS A 281 -14.84 -1.79 -15.50
C LYS A 281 -14.90 -3.19 -14.88
N GLU A 282 -14.65 -4.24 -15.69
CA GLU A 282 -14.58 -5.61 -15.19
C GLU A 282 -13.25 -5.83 -14.45
N GLN A 283 -13.31 -6.38 -13.22
CA GLN A 283 -12.15 -6.67 -12.41
C GLN A 283 -12.29 -8.01 -11.69
N ASP A 284 -11.18 -8.71 -11.50
CA ASP A 284 -11.11 -9.95 -10.72
C ASP A 284 -11.01 -9.60 -9.22
N LEU A 285 -12.00 -10.01 -8.43
CA LEU A 285 -12.01 -9.83 -6.98
C LEU A 285 -11.82 -11.16 -6.25
N PRO A 286 -11.04 -11.18 -5.15
CA PRO A 286 -10.93 -12.38 -4.32
C PRO A 286 -12.26 -12.67 -3.64
N VAL A 287 -12.66 -13.94 -3.61
CA VAL A 287 -13.88 -14.40 -2.93
C VAL A 287 -13.57 -15.10 -1.60
N ALA A 288 -14.48 -14.99 -0.65
CA ALA A 288 -14.40 -15.71 0.61
C ALA A 288 -14.46 -17.23 0.34
N GLY A 289 -13.39 -17.94 0.71
CA GLY A 289 -13.26 -19.38 0.40
C GLY A 289 -12.19 -19.71 -0.63
N GLY A 290 -11.55 -18.69 -1.20
CA GLY A 290 -10.47 -18.80 -2.17
C GLY A 290 -10.95 -18.72 -3.61
N GLY A 291 -10.07 -18.26 -4.51
CA GLY A 291 -10.37 -17.99 -5.91
C GLY A 291 -10.72 -16.52 -6.15
N PHE A 292 -11.08 -16.24 -7.39
CA PHE A 292 -11.41 -14.91 -7.88
C PHE A 292 -12.69 -14.96 -8.72
N GLU A 293 -13.48 -13.89 -8.65
CA GLU A 293 -14.69 -13.72 -9.43
C GLU A 293 -14.63 -12.39 -10.18
N LYS A 294 -15.05 -12.42 -11.43
CA LYS A 294 -15.15 -11.21 -12.26
C LYS A 294 -16.38 -10.42 -11.88
N ARG A 295 -16.16 -9.14 -11.55
CA ARG A 295 -17.23 -8.20 -11.19
C ARG A 295 -17.06 -6.88 -11.88
N TRP A 296 -18.18 -6.26 -12.20
CA TRP A 296 -18.21 -4.89 -12.70
C TRP A 296 -18.10 -3.91 -11.55
N LEU A 297 -17.09 -3.04 -11.59
CA LEU A 297 -16.78 -2.11 -10.52
C LEU A 297 -16.57 -0.71 -11.07
N ILE A 298 -16.87 0.29 -10.23
CA ILE A 298 -16.50 1.69 -10.48
C ILE A 298 -15.21 2.07 -9.72
N GLY A 299 -14.72 1.19 -8.85
CA GLY A 299 -13.48 1.39 -8.10
C GLY A 299 -13.63 2.34 -6.91
N VAL A 300 -14.69 2.20 -6.16
CA VAL A 300 -14.90 2.91 -4.89
C VAL A 300 -14.94 1.94 -3.72
N THR A 301 -14.49 2.38 -2.56
CA THR A 301 -14.75 1.77 -1.26
C THR A 301 -15.69 2.65 -0.46
N GLY A 302 -16.52 2.06 0.38
CA GLY A 302 -17.52 2.84 1.13
C GLY A 302 -18.49 1.96 1.92
N GLY A 303 -19.64 2.59 2.27
CA GLY A 303 -20.63 1.95 3.11
C GLY A 303 -20.40 2.20 4.59
N GLU A 304 -19.52 3.12 4.96
CA GLU A 304 -19.38 3.56 6.34
C GLU A 304 -20.45 4.61 6.68
N SER A 305 -21.01 4.51 7.88
CA SER A 305 -22.01 5.45 8.40
C SER A 305 -21.50 6.89 8.44
N PHE A 306 -22.41 7.86 8.63
CA PHE A 306 -22.05 9.28 8.79
C PHE A 306 -21.49 9.62 10.16
N PHE A 307 -20.68 8.73 10.73
CA PHE A 307 -19.93 8.98 11.94
C PHE A 307 -18.60 8.18 11.90
N SER A 308 -17.65 8.61 12.72
CA SER A 308 -16.43 7.85 13.01
C SER A 308 -16.50 7.26 14.41
N PRO A 309 -15.84 6.12 14.67
CA PRO A 309 -15.75 5.55 15.99
C PRO A 309 -15.03 6.47 16.97
N GLU A 310 -15.40 6.42 18.24
CA GLU A 310 -14.55 6.95 19.31
C GLU A 310 -13.27 6.13 19.38
N THR A 311 -12.13 6.82 19.41
CA THR A 311 -10.82 6.17 19.41
C THR A 311 -10.11 6.34 20.73
N ARG A 312 -9.35 5.34 21.14
CA ARG A 312 -8.38 5.38 22.23
C ARG A 312 -6.97 5.29 21.68
N ARG A 313 -6.02 5.88 22.34
CA ARG A 313 -4.61 5.75 21.96
C ARG A 313 -4.13 4.31 22.18
N ALA A 314 -3.46 3.75 21.20
CA ALA A 314 -2.80 2.47 21.35
C ALA A 314 -1.61 2.57 22.28
N GLY A 315 -1.41 1.58 23.14
CA GLY A 315 -0.16 1.43 23.88
C GLY A 315 1.02 1.09 22.95
N PRO A 316 2.27 1.37 23.34
CA PRO A 316 3.44 1.15 22.47
C PRO A 316 3.59 -0.29 21.99
N ILE A 317 3.34 -1.27 22.85
CA ILE A 317 3.42 -2.69 22.51
C ILE A 317 2.27 -3.09 21.58
N GLU A 318 1.06 -2.62 21.86
CA GLU A 318 -0.11 -2.85 21.01
C GLU A 318 0.09 -2.26 19.61
N ALA A 319 0.58 -1.02 19.52
CA ALA A 319 0.90 -0.36 18.27
C ALA A 319 1.95 -1.13 17.46
N LEU A 320 2.99 -1.65 18.12
CA LEU A 320 4.01 -2.47 17.47
C LEU A 320 3.41 -3.76 16.89
N TRP A 321 2.59 -4.48 17.66
CA TRP A 321 1.94 -5.70 17.19
C TRP A 321 0.96 -5.45 16.04
N LEU A 322 0.25 -4.35 16.07
CA LEU A 322 -0.60 -3.93 14.95
C LEU A 322 0.22 -3.64 13.70
N GLY A 323 1.35 -2.92 13.85
CA GLY A 323 2.27 -2.70 12.74
C GLY A 323 2.81 -4.01 12.16
N VAL A 324 3.18 -4.97 12.99
CA VAL A 324 3.61 -6.31 12.57
C VAL A 324 2.47 -7.02 11.82
N GLY A 325 1.26 -7.01 12.37
CA GLY A 325 0.08 -7.65 11.76
C GLY A 325 -0.24 -7.07 10.37
N GLN A 326 -0.23 -5.74 10.23
CA GLN A 326 -0.46 -5.07 8.94
C GLN A 326 0.64 -5.41 7.92
N THR A 327 1.91 -5.34 8.33
CA THR A 327 3.04 -5.71 7.47
C THR A 327 2.96 -7.16 7.02
N TRP A 328 2.62 -8.08 7.94
CA TRP A 328 2.41 -9.50 7.64
C TRP A 328 1.25 -9.72 6.68
N GLY A 329 0.14 -9.00 6.88
CA GLY A 329 -1.01 -9.03 5.98
C GLY A 329 -0.64 -8.66 4.54
N ILE A 330 0.20 -7.64 4.34
CA ILE A 330 0.71 -7.25 3.02
C ILE A 330 1.55 -8.36 2.40
N ILE A 331 2.44 -8.99 3.17
CA ILE A 331 3.27 -10.11 2.70
C ILE A 331 2.39 -11.27 2.24
N VAL A 332 1.41 -11.67 3.06
CA VAL A 332 0.49 -12.76 2.73
C VAL A 332 -0.33 -12.43 1.49
N SER A 333 -0.89 -11.22 1.41
CA SER A 333 -1.66 -10.78 0.23
C SER A 333 -0.82 -10.76 -1.03
N SER A 334 0.44 -10.31 -0.95
CA SER A 334 1.38 -10.33 -2.08
C SER A 334 1.67 -11.75 -2.54
N LEU A 335 1.92 -12.67 -1.61
CA LEU A 335 2.17 -14.09 -1.91
C LEU A 335 0.93 -14.75 -2.52
N THR A 336 -0.26 -14.50 -1.97
CA THR A 336 -1.52 -15.05 -2.48
C THR A 336 -1.83 -14.51 -3.88
N GLY A 337 -1.63 -13.20 -4.11
CA GLY A 337 -1.81 -12.59 -5.43
C GLY A 337 -0.84 -13.15 -6.47
N MET A 338 0.44 -13.33 -6.11
CA MET A 338 1.42 -13.96 -7.00
C MET A 338 1.04 -15.41 -7.33
N TRP A 339 0.60 -16.18 -6.33
CA TRP A 339 0.14 -17.56 -6.55
C TRP A 339 -1.09 -17.61 -7.45
N ALA A 340 -2.07 -16.74 -7.22
CA ALA A 340 -3.28 -16.66 -8.04
C ALA A 340 -2.98 -16.30 -9.50
N MET A 341 -1.98 -15.43 -9.72
CA MET A 341 -1.51 -15.09 -11.06
C MET A 341 -0.82 -16.26 -11.75
N ILE A 342 0.08 -16.98 -11.05
CA ILE A 342 0.79 -18.14 -11.58
C ILE A 342 -0.19 -19.27 -11.93
N THR A 343 -1.23 -19.45 -11.13
CA THR A 343 -2.27 -20.48 -11.36
C THR A 343 -3.36 -20.04 -12.36
N GLY A 344 -3.29 -18.81 -12.89
CA GLY A 344 -4.25 -18.28 -13.86
C GLY A 344 -5.63 -17.97 -13.29
N GLN A 345 -5.74 -17.83 -11.96
CA GLN A 345 -7.00 -17.46 -11.29
C GLN A 345 -7.36 -15.98 -11.47
N ILE A 346 -6.36 -15.14 -11.72
CA ILE A 346 -6.53 -13.72 -12.04
C ILE A 346 -5.92 -13.41 -13.40
N GLY A 347 -6.58 -12.51 -14.12
CA GLY A 347 -6.12 -12.03 -15.41
C GLY A 347 -4.81 -11.25 -15.30
N SER A 348 -4.01 -11.31 -16.37
CA SER A 348 -2.71 -10.61 -16.43
C SER A 348 -2.83 -9.09 -16.28
N CYS A 349 -3.97 -8.50 -16.63
CA CYS A 349 -4.23 -7.06 -16.48
C CYS A 349 -4.29 -6.58 -15.04
N ASN A 350 -4.41 -7.47 -14.05
CA ASN A 350 -4.33 -7.12 -12.64
C ASN A 350 -2.89 -6.85 -12.15
N LEU A 351 -1.88 -7.13 -12.98
CA LEU A 351 -0.50 -6.78 -12.67
C LEU A 351 -0.23 -5.34 -13.11
N GLY A 352 -0.31 -4.41 -12.17
CA GLY A 352 0.13 -3.03 -12.40
C GLY A 352 1.65 -2.92 -12.51
N GLY A 353 2.11 -2.10 -13.45
CA GLY A 353 3.52 -1.79 -13.65
C GLY A 353 3.96 -0.51 -12.93
N ALA A 354 5.08 0.04 -13.36
CA ALA A 354 5.67 1.23 -12.76
C ALA A 354 4.79 2.48 -12.87
N ILE A 355 3.99 2.60 -13.94
CA ILE A 355 3.07 3.74 -14.13
C ILE A 355 1.94 3.67 -13.11
N SER A 356 1.31 2.51 -12.94
CA SER A 356 0.24 2.29 -11.95
C SER A 356 0.72 2.59 -10.53
N ILE A 357 1.94 2.16 -10.17
CA ILE A 357 2.54 2.43 -8.85
C ILE A 357 2.79 3.93 -8.68
N ALA A 358 3.29 4.62 -9.71
CA ALA A 358 3.54 6.06 -9.66
C ALA A 358 2.23 6.83 -9.50
N GLU A 359 1.18 6.50 -10.26
CA GLU A 359 -0.14 7.13 -10.17
C GLU A 359 -0.78 6.92 -8.80
N SER A 360 -0.75 5.68 -8.27
CA SER A 360 -1.24 5.36 -6.94
C SER A 360 -0.49 6.17 -5.86
N THR A 361 0.82 6.35 -6.04
CA THR A 361 1.64 7.15 -5.12
C THR A 361 1.28 8.63 -5.20
N GLY A 362 1.06 9.16 -6.41
CA GLY A 362 0.61 10.54 -6.62
C GLY A 362 -0.77 10.81 -6.03
N GLN A 363 -1.70 9.88 -6.19
CA GLN A 363 -3.04 9.97 -5.58
C GLN A 363 -2.99 9.91 -4.05
N ALA A 364 -2.21 8.98 -3.50
CA ALA A 364 -2.00 8.92 -2.05
C ALA A 364 -1.41 10.24 -1.50
N ALA A 365 -0.48 10.86 -2.24
CA ALA A 365 0.08 12.15 -1.88
C ALA A 365 -0.95 13.30 -1.99
N SER A 366 -1.84 13.25 -2.98
CA SER A 366 -2.91 14.22 -3.16
C SER A 366 -4.02 14.09 -2.12
N ALA A 367 -4.26 12.87 -1.62
CA ALA A 367 -5.20 12.59 -0.53
C ALA A 367 -4.66 13.04 0.85
N GLY A 368 -3.39 13.47 0.93
CA GLY A 368 -2.78 14.05 2.11
C GLY A 368 -1.61 13.25 2.68
N GLY A 369 -0.88 13.89 3.60
CA GLY A 369 0.36 13.33 4.15
C GLY A 369 0.17 11.98 4.87
N ALA A 370 -0.95 11.77 5.53
CA ALA A 370 -1.26 10.49 6.19
C ALA A 370 -1.41 9.36 5.17
N SER A 371 -2.22 9.56 4.13
CA SER A 371 -2.41 8.59 3.04
C SER A 371 -1.09 8.29 2.32
N PHE A 372 -0.27 9.31 2.11
CA PHE A 372 1.05 9.15 1.49
C PHE A 372 2.00 8.30 2.36
N LEU A 373 2.06 8.56 3.67
CA LEU A 373 2.86 7.75 4.59
C LEU A 373 2.34 6.30 4.67
N TRP A 374 1.02 6.12 4.71
CA TRP A 374 0.42 4.79 4.64
C TRP A 374 0.87 4.03 3.39
N TRP A 375 0.82 4.69 2.24
CA TRP A 375 1.25 4.10 0.97
C TRP A 375 2.74 3.76 0.95
N ILE A 376 3.61 4.62 1.53
CA ILE A 376 5.04 4.31 1.71
C ILE A 376 5.21 3.03 2.54
N ALA A 377 4.43 2.83 3.61
CA ALA A 377 4.51 1.62 4.42
C ALA A 377 4.09 0.37 3.63
N VAL A 378 3.03 0.45 2.82
CA VAL A 378 2.59 -0.62 1.92
C VAL A 378 3.69 -0.97 0.92
N LEU A 379 4.20 0.03 0.20
CA LEU A 379 5.28 -0.17 -0.78
C LEU A 379 6.56 -0.70 -0.14
N SER A 380 6.92 -0.22 1.05
CA SER A 380 8.09 -0.69 1.77
C SER A 380 7.99 -2.18 2.13
N ALA A 381 6.84 -2.62 2.64
CA ALA A 381 6.59 -4.03 2.91
C ALA A 381 6.65 -4.89 1.63
N ALA A 382 6.00 -4.43 0.56
CA ALA A 382 5.98 -5.13 -0.72
C ALA A 382 7.40 -5.24 -1.34
N ILE A 383 8.16 -4.14 -1.37
CA ILE A 383 9.54 -4.14 -1.89
C ILE A 383 10.46 -5.01 -1.02
N GLY A 384 10.31 -4.94 0.31
CA GLY A 384 11.04 -5.81 1.22
C GLY A 384 10.77 -7.30 0.94
N PHE A 385 9.50 -7.66 0.73
CA PHE A 385 9.09 -9.01 0.37
C PHE A 385 9.64 -9.45 -1.01
N LEU A 386 9.49 -8.60 -2.03
CA LEU A 386 10.01 -8.89 -3.38
C LEU A 386 11.52 -9.12 -3.37
N ASN A 387 12.27 -8.34 -2.59
CA ASN A 387 13.71 -8.51 -2.44
C ASN A 387 14.10 -9.81 -1.72
N LEU A 388 13.20 -10.47 -0.98
CA LEU A 388 13.46 -11.79 -0.39
C LEU A 388 13.17 -12.95 -1.35
N LEU A 389 12.55 -12.69 -2.52
CA LEU A 389 12.33 -13.76 -3.51
C LEU A 389 13.65 -14.33 -4.01
N PRO A 390 13.72 -15.64 -4.32
CA PRO A 390 14.94 -16.33 -4.77
C PRO A 390 15.30 -15.98 -6.22
N ILE A 391 15.32 -14.70 -6.56
CA ILE A 391 15.65 -14.18 -7.89
C ILE A 391 17.10 -13.68 -7.84
N PRO A 392 18.04 -14.22 -8.66
CA PRO A 392 19.48 -13.97 -8.55
C PRO A 392 19.98 -12.53 -8.67
N VAL A 393 19.11 -11.58 -9.01
CA VAL A 393 19.43 -10.13 -9.09
C VAL A 393 19.02 -9.41 -7.80
N LEU A 394 18.15 -10.02 -7.00
CA LEU A 394 17.65 -9.49 -5.74
C LEU A 394 18.46 -10.07 -4.55
N ASP A 395 18.31 -9.46 -3.39
CA ASP A 395 19.00 -9.92 -2.17
C ASP A 395 18.69 -11.39 -1.85
N GLY A 396 17.43 -11.81 -2.03
CA GLY A 396 16.97 -13.18 -1.82
C GLY A 396 17.72 -14.21 -2.67
N GLY A 397 18.09 -13.86 -3.90
CA GLY A 397 18.92 -14.70 -4.75
C GLY A 397 20.33 -14.88 -4.19
N HIS A 398 20.93 -13.82 -3.70
CA HIS A 398 22.25 -13.91 -3.04
C HIS A 398 22.16 -14.66 -1.70
N LEU A 399 21.07 -14.48 -0.94
CA LEU A 399 20.82 -15.27 0.27
C LEU A 399 20.71 -16.77 -0.04
N MET A 400 20.08 -17.14 -1.16
CA MET A 400 20.02 -18.52 -1.62
C MET A 400 21.43 -19.06 -1.95
N PHE A 401 22.30 -18.28 -2.57
CA PHE A 401 23.68 -18.69 -2.83
C PHE A 401 24.48 -18.90 -1.53
N TYR A 402 24.26 -18.07 -0.52
CA TYR A 402 24.88 -18.26 0.78
C TYR A 402 24.31 -19.47 1.55
N ALA A 403 23.02 -19.74 1.41
CA ALA A 403 22.41 -20.97 1.93
C ALA A 403 23.00 -22.22 1.25
N TRP A 404 23.21 -22.19 -0.07
CA TRP A 404 23.92 -23.24 -0.79
C TRP A 404 25.33 -23.44 -0.25
N GLU A 405 26.10 -22.36 -0.09
CA GLU A 405 27.46 -22.41 0.46
C GLU A 405 27.48 -22.99 1.90
N ALA A 406 26.48 -22.66 2.73
CA ALA A 406 26.33 -23.21 4.07
C ALA A 406 26.15 -24.73 4.09
N VAL A 407 25.35 -25.25 3.13
CA VAL A 407 25.05 -26.70 3.07
C VAL A 407 26.16 -27.50 2.40
N THR A 408 26.76 -26.96 1.32
CA THR A 408 27.75 -27.69 0.51
C THR A 408 29.19 -27.44 0.92
N GLY A 409 29.43 -26.43 1.78
CA GLY A 409 30.79 -25.99 2.18
C GLY A 409 31.55 -25.26 1.06
N ARG A 410 30.95 -25.02 -0.10
CA ARG A 410 31.58 -24.36 -1.25
C ARG A 410 30.66 -23.37 -1.91
N PRO A 411 31.15 -22.19 -2.32
CA PRO A 411 30.33 -21.24 -3.08
C PRO A 411 29.99 -21.84 -4.47
N PRO A 412 28.88 -21.43 -5.08
CA PRO A 412 28.58 -21.75 -6.48
C PRO A 412 29.73 -21.30 -7.40
N SER A 413 29.92 -21.99 -8.52
CA SER A 413 30.95 -21.60 -9.49
C SER A 413 30.59 -20.25 -10.15
N ASP A 414 31.64 -19.48 -10.54
CA ASP A 414 31.44 -18.17 -11.21
C ASP A 414 30.57 -18.27 -12.49
N ARG A 415 30.67 -19.40 -13.22
CA ARG A 415 29.83 -19.65 -14.39
C ARG A 415 28.37 -19.82 -14.01
N ALA A 416 28.09 -20.57 -12.94
CA ALA A 416 26.73 -20.75 -12.44
C ALA A 416 26.15 -19.41 -11.92
N LEU A 417 26.92 -18.64 -11.15
CA LEU A 417 26.52 -17.32 -10.67
C LEU A 417 26.17 -16.37 -11.84
N ASN A 418 27.06 -16.27 -12.85
CA ASN A 418 26.85 -15.40 -13.99
C ASN A 418 25.61 -15.83 -14.81
N LEU A 419 25.44 -17.14 -15.03
CA LEU A 419 24.27 -17.67 -15.75
C LEU A 419 22.97 -17.40 -14.99
N LEU A 420 22.92 -17.71 -13.71
CA LEU A 420 21.73 -17.49 -12.88
C LEU A 420 21.41 -16.01 -12.75
N THR A 421 22.42 -15.14 -12.60
CA THR A 421 22.21 -13.68 -12.59
C THR A 421 21.69 -13.17 -13.92
N ALA A 422 22.18 -13.68 -15.06
CA ALA A 422 21.67 -13.32 -16.38
C ALA A 422 20.20 -13.74 -16.56
N ILE A 423 19.85 -14.97 -16.12
CA ILE A 423 18.46 -15.45 -16.13
C ILE A 423 17.57 -14.61 -15.23
N GLY A 424 18.02 -14.31 -14.01
CA GLY A 424 17.28 -13.44 -13.07
C GLY A 424 17.05 -12.04 -13.64
N MET A 425 18.09 -11.45 -14.26
CA MET A 425 17.97 -10.15 -14.93
C MET A 425 16.96 -10.19 -16.08
N ALA A 426 17.03 -11.22 -16.92
CA ALA A 426 16.08 -11.40 -18.02
C ALA A 426 14.65 -11.55 -17.50
N ALA A 427 14.44 -12.31 -16.43
CA ALA A 427 13.13 -12.48 -15.81
C ALA A 427 12.58 -11.15 -15.24
N VAL A 428 13.39 -10.37 -14.51
CA VAL A 428 13.00 -9.07 -13.97
C VAL A 428 12.67 -8.08 -15.09
N LEU A 429 13.51 -8.01 -16.14
CA LEU A 429 13.26 -7.16 -17.29
C LEU A 429 11.98 -7.56 -18.04
N THR A 430 11.73 -8.86 -18.19
CA THR A 430 10.49 -9.37 -18.82
C THR A 430 9.27 -8.97 -18.00
N LEU A 431 9.31 -9.15 -16.67
CA LEU A 431 8.23 -8.73 -15.77
C LEU A 431 8.00 -7.21 -15.82
N MET A 432 9.08 -6.43 -15.87
CA MET A 432 8.99 -4.96 -15.96
C MET A 432 8.35 -4.53 -17.29
N ILE A 433 8.76 -5.12 -18.42
CA ILE A 433 8.18 -4.83 -19.73
C ILE A 433 6.71 -5.29 -19.75
N PHE A 434 6.42 -6.47 -19.20
CA PHE A 434 5.05 -6.98 -19.12
C PHE A 434 4.14 -6.08 -18.28
N GLY A 435 4.59 -5.63 -17.08
CA GLY A 435 3.85 -4.68 -16.28
C GLY A 435 3.64 -3.33 -16.99
N LEU A 436 4.67 -2.85 -17.71
CA LEU A 436 4.54 -1.61 -18.49
C LEU A 436 3.57 -1.76 -19.66
N THR A 437 3.55 -2.90 -20.34
CA THR A 437 2.55 -3.17 -21.41
C THR A 437 1.14 -3.25 -20.83
N ASN A 438 0.97 -3.86 -19.66
CA ASN A 438 -0.32 -3.86 -18.97
C ASN A 438 -0.76 -2.43 -18.60
N ASP A 439 0.14 -1.60 -18.08
CA ASP A 439 -0.17 -0.21 -17.76
C ASP A 439 -0.64 0.60 -18.98
N LEU A 440 -0.20 0.25 -20.19
CA LEU A 440 -0.52 0.95 -21.43
C LEU A 440 -1.74 0.39 -22.17
N PHE A 441 -1.98 -0.91 -22.09
CA PHE A 441 -2.96 -1.60 -22.92
C PHE A 441 -4.10 -2.26 -22.15
N CYS A 442 -3.97 -2.44 -20.82
CA CYS A 442 -5.07 -2.91 -19.99
C CYS A 442 -5.89 -1.70 -19.47
N PRO A 443 -7.21 -1.73 -19.65
CA PRO A 443 -8.11 -0.63 -19.28
C PRO A 443 -8.25 -0.42 -17.77
#